data_2ad9c316aef6cdf2949790c740959e5f
#
_entry.id   2ad9c316aef6cdf2949790c740959e5f
#
_cell.length_a   1.000
_cell.length_b   1.000
_cell.length_c   1.000
_cell.angle_alpha   90.00
_cell.angle_beta   90.00
_cell.angle_gamma   90.00
#
_symmetry.space_group_name_H-M   'P 1'
#
loop_
_entity.id
_entity.type
_entity.pdbx_description
1 polymer ?
#
loop_
_entity_poly.entity_id
_entity_poly.type
_entity_poly.pdbx_seq_one_letter_code
_entity_poly.pdbx_strand_id
1 'polypeptide(L)'
;MVRLACNDEEIKAAQRLRYRVFVEELGAEIENREKGLDVDHYGPYCLHLLAIDENKNKVIGTYRLLTPAGAKAVGGWYSACEFDLNPLSSLLGQALEIGRACLDKDYRLGGGVLLMWSGITSLMEKLGLRYFMGCGSISLADGGILASSVYHRLVEEGNLVEEKYRVTSRNPLQLKDVRAAHKGEIPTLIRGYLKLGAKIGGLPYVDEKFGMADLFILCDFQAAN
;
A
#
# COMPACT_ATOMS: atom_id res chain seq x y z
N MET A 1 -14.31 -12.28 -9.62
CA MET A 1 -15.12 -11.13 -9.14
C MET A 1 -14.34 -10.26 -8.17
N VAL A 2 -14.57 -8.92 -8.16
CA VAL A 2 -14.02 -8.02 -7.13
C VAL A 2 -15.15 -7.28 -6.42
N ARG A 3 -15.14 -7.27 -5.10
CA ARG A 3 -16.12 -6.58 -4.25
C ARG A 3 -15.61 -6.38 -2.82
N LEU A 4 -16.32 -5.59 -2.04
CA LEU A 4 -16.10 -5.51 -0.60
C LEU A 4 -16.54 -6.80 0.11
N ALA A 5 -15.87 -7.12 1.21
CA ALA A 5 -16.30 -8.18 2.14
C ALA A 5 -17.68 -7.84 2.71
N CYS A 6 -18.55 -8.85 2.81
CA CYS A 6 -19.93 -8.70 3.27
C CYS A 6 -20.16 -9.24 4.69
N ASN A 7 -19.20 -10.00 5.23
CA ASN A 7 -19.29 -10.63 6.54
C ASN A 7 -17.92 -10.93 7.15
N ASP A 8 -17.92 -11.31 8.43
CA ASP A 8 -16.68 -11.58 9.19
C ASP A 8 -15.88 -12.77 8.65
N GLU A 9 -16.52 -13.76 8.07
CA GLU A 9 -15.81 -14.93 7.50
C GLU A 9 -15.01 -14.54 6.28
N GLU A 10 -15.51 -13.64 5.46
CA GLU A 10 -14.77 -13.09 4.32
C GLU A 10 -13.62 -12.19 4.76
N ILE A 11 -13.81 -11.39 5.82
CA ILE A 11 -12.72 -10.62 6.44
C ILE A 11 -11.64 -11.55 6.95
N LYS A 12 -12.01 -12.62 7.67
CA LYS A 12 -11.05 -13.64 8.13
C LYS A 12 -10.34 -14.35 6.96
N ALA A 13 -11.05 -14.60 5.85
CA ALA A 13 -10.42 -15.17 4.66
C ALA A 13 -9.35 -14.24 4.07
N ALA A 14 -9.60 -12.92 4.03
CA ALA A 14 -8.60 -11.93 3.65
C ALA A 14 -7.42 -11.89 4.63
N GLN A 15 -7.69 -11.94 5.94
CA GLN A 15 -6.66 -11.97 6.98
C GLN A 15 -5.78 -13.22 6.89
N ARG A 16 -6.36 -14.40 6.59
CA ARG A 16 -5.61 -15.65 6.32
C ARG A 16 -4.75 -15.53 5.06
N LEU A 17 -5.27 -14.92 4.00
CA LEU A 17 -4.48 -14.71 2.77
C LEU A 17 -3.29 -13.81 3.06
N ARG A 18 -3.49 -12.69 3.77
CA ARG A 18 -2.40 -11.78 4.17
C ARG A 18 -1.36 -12.47 5.05
N TYR A 19 -1.81 -13.27 6.02
CA TYR A 19 -0.91 -14.05 6.87
C TYR A 19 0.01 -14.95 6.02
N ARG A 20 -0.56 -15.74 5.10
CA ARG A 20 0.24 -16.58 4.20
C ARG A 20 1.25 -15.78 3.41
N VAL A 21 0.81 -14.66 2.81
CA VAL A 21 1.70 -13.86 1.96
C VAL A 21 2.75 -13.10 2.78
N PHE A 22 2.35 -12.41 3.84
CA PHE A 22 3.30 -11.57 4.57
C PHE A 22 4.18 -12.35 5.53
N VAL A 23 3.63 -13.34 6.24
CA VAL A 23 4.37 -14.09 7.26
C VAL A 23 5.04 -15.32 6.69
N GLU A 24 4.29 -16.18 5.98
CA GLU A 24 4.83 -17.47 5.53
C GLU A 24 5.71 -17.33 4.27
N GLU A 25 5.35 -16.41 3.32
CA GLU A 25 6.15 -16.21 2.11
C GLU A 25 7.23 -15.13 2.29
N LEU A 26 6.94 -14.01 2.95
CA LEU A 26 7.83 -12.85 3.04
C LEU A 26 8.56 -12.74 4.39
N GLY A 27 8.20 -13.56 5.40
CA GLY A 27 8.90 -13.60 6.68
C GLY A 27 8.60 -12.42 7.61
N ALA A 28 7.52 -11.67 7.38
CA ALA A 28 7.16 -10.53 8.23
C ALA A 28 6.83 -10.95 9.67
N GLU A 29 7.23 -10.12 10.62
CA GLU A 29 6.86 -10.28 12.02
C GLU A 29 5.56 -9.52 12.32
N ILE A 30 4.51 -10.26 12.70
CA ILE A 30 3.22 -9.68 13.06
C ILE A 30 2.80 -10.08 14.46
N GLU A 31 1.95 -9.25 15.08
CA GLU A 31 1.30 -9.59 16.34
C GLU A 31 0.29 -10.74 16.14
N ASN A 32 0.11 -11.57 17.15
CA ASN A 32 -0.83 -12.72 17.13
C ASN A 32 -0.55 -13.76 16.02
N ARG A 33 0.71 -14.00 15.72
CA ARG A 33 1.17 -14.96 14.71
C ARG A 33 0.56 -16.36 14.87
N GLU A 34 0.31 -16.78 16.10
CA GLU A 34 -0.26 -18.09 16.44
C GLU A 34 -1.69 -18.32 15.93
N LYS A 35 -2.41 -17.24 15.58
CA LYS A 35 -3.78 -17.32 15.07
C LYS A 35 -3.86 -17.58 13.57
N GLY A 36 -2.74 -17.51 12.83
CA GLY A 36 -2.72 -17.62 11.38
C GLY A 36 -3.51 -16.52 10.65
N LEU A 37 -3.66 -15.34 11.28
CA LEU A 37 -4.40 -14.20 10.78
C LEU A 37 -3.56 -12.92 10.88
N ASP A 38 -3.54 -12.11 9.83
CA ASP A 38 -3.01 -10.74 9.89
C ASP A 38 -4.09 -9.80 10.42
N VAL A 39 -4.02 -9.51 11.72
CA VAL A 39 -4.97 -8.66 12.46
C VAL A 39 -4.22 -7.56 13.17
N ASP A 40 -4.72 -6.34 13.04
CA ASP A 40 -4.26 -5.18 13.80
C ASP A 40 -5.46 -4.32 14.23
N HIS A 41 -5.21 -3.25 14.99
CA HIS A 41 -6.26 -2.37 15.51
C HIS A 41 -6.97 -1.54 14.41
N TYR A 42 -6.40 -1.39 13.22
CA TYR A 42 -7.04 -0.72 12.09
C TYR A 42 -8.10 -1.58 11.41
N GLY A 43 -7.95 -2.92 11.46
CA GLY A 43 -8.80 -3.85 10.74
C GLY A 43 -10.30 -3.59 10.86
N PRO A 44 -10.86 -3.39 12.08
CA PRO A 44 -12.29 -3.15 12.28
C PRO A 44 -12.83 -1.84 11.66
N TYR A 45 -11.94 -0.88 11.36
CA TYR A 45 -12.30 0.43 10.82
C TYR A 45 -12.08 0.57 9.32
N CYS A 46 -11.59 -0.51 8.69
CA CYS A 46 -11.29 -0.55 7.27
C CYS A 46 -12.37 -1.29 6.49
N LEU A 47 -12.55 -0.90 5.24
CA LEU A 47 -13.21 -1.72 4.24
C LEU A 47 -12.20 -2.74 3.70
N HIS A 48 -12.65 -3.97 3.45
CA HIS A 48 -11.82 -5.03 2.89
C HIS A 48 -12.28 -5.33 1.47
N LEU A 49 -11.46 -4.94 0.49
CA LEU A 49 -11.70 -5.28 -0.91
C LEU A 49 -11.15 -6.69 -1.16
N LEU A 50 -11.94 -7.52 -1.82
CA LEU A 50 -11.62 -8.91 -2.11
C LEU A 50 -11.62 -9.15 -3.63
N ALA A 51 -10.61 -9.86 -4.09
CA ALA A 51 -10.68 -10.58 -5.37
C ALA A 51 -11.02 -12.04 -5.06
N ILE A 52 -12.05 -12.55 -5.70
CA ILE A 52 -12.60 -13.89 -5.46
C ILE A 52 -12.54 -14.70 -6.75
N ASP A 53 -11.93 -15.89 -6.70
CA ASP A 53 -12.09 -16.92 -7.71
C ASP A 53 -13.43 -17.64 -7.46
N GLU A 54 -14.43 -17.33 -8.28
CA GLU A 54 -15.79 -17.86 -8.12
C GLU A 54 -15.87 -19.36 -8.36
N ASN A 55 -15.02 -19.89 -9.22
CA ASN A 55 -14.99 -21.34 -9.52
C ASN A 55 -14.50 -22.15 -8.30
N LYS A 56 -13.60 -21.57 -7.53
CA LYS A 56 -13.03 -22.22 -6.34
C LYS A 56 -13.63 -21.70 -5.03
N ASN A 57 -14.53 -20.71 -5.10
CA ASN A 57 -15.06 -19.99 -3.94
C ASN A 57 -13.94 -19.56 -2.96
N LYS A 58 -12.86 -18.98 -3.50
CA LYS A 58 -11.63 -18.66 -2.76
C LYS A 58 -11.28 -17.18 -2.89
N VAL A 59 -10.96 -16.53 -1.77
CA VAL A 59 -10.33 -15.20 -1.77
C VAL A 59 -8.89 -15.36 -2.25
N ILE A 60 -8.57 -14.70 -3.37
CA ILE A 60 -7.28 -14.78 -4.05
C ILE A 60 -6.50 -13.46 -4.01
N GLY A 61 -7.14 -12.38 -3.61
CA GLY A 61 -6.52 -11.08 -3.44
C GLY A 61 -7.28 -10.21 -2.46
N THR A 62 -6.60 -9.26 -1.84
CA THR A 62 -7.22 -8.30 -0.93
C THR A 62 -6.46 -6.98 -0.90
N TYR A 63 -7.21 -5.90 -0.66
CA TYR A 63 -6.74 -4.61 -0.19
C TYR A 63 -7.51 -4.22 1.07
N ARG A 64 -6.82 -3.55 1.97
CA ARG A 64 -7.44 -2.86 3.10
C ARG A 64 -7.55 -1.38 2.75
N LEU A 65 -8.75 -0.81 2.95
CA LEU A 65 -9.10 0.52 2.53
C LEU A 65 -9.60 1.31 3.74
N LEU A 66 -8.86 2.33 4.15
CA LEU A 66 -9.22 3.19 5.27
C LEU A 66 -9.78 4.51 4.72
N THR A 67 -11.04 4.78 5.02
CA THR A 67 -11.72 6.03 4.63
C THR A 67 -11.45 7.15 5.66
N PRO A 68 -11.74 8.43 5.35
CA PRO A 68 -11.64 9.52 6.34
C PRO A 68 -12.47 9.25 7.61
N ALA A 69 -13.65 8.65 7.46
CA ALA A 69 -14.49 8.28 8.61
C ALA A 69 -13.85 7.17 9.45
N GLY A 70 -13.27 6.15 8.80
CA GLY A 70 -12.55 5.08 9.47
C GLY A 70 -11.29 5.60 10.18
N ALA A 71 -10.50 6.45 9.52
CA ALA A 71 -9.32 7.08 10.11
C ALA A 71 -9.67 7.90 11.35
N LYS A 72 -10.75 8.69 11.30
CA LYS A 72 -11.25 9.44 12.45
C LYS A 72 -11.67 8.49 13.60
N ALA A 73 -12.33 7.40 13.30
CA ALA A 73 -12.83 6.45 14.29
C ALA A 73 -11.70 5.66 14.98
N VAL A 74 -10.63 5.31 14.26
CA VAL A 74 -9.48 4.59 14.82
C VAL A 74 -8.44 5.51 15.47
N GLY A 75 -8.58 6.83 15.32
CA GLY A 75 -7.69 7.84 15.90
C GLY A 75 -6.55 8.31 14.99
N GLY A 76 -6.55 7.95 13.71
CA GLY A 76 -5.57 8.43 12.73
C GLY A 76 -5.42 7.54 11.50
N TRP A 77 -4.62 7.99 10.58
CA TRP A 77 -4.23 7.25 9.38
C TRP A 77 -3.10 6.26 9.69
N TYR A 78 -3.08 5.11 9.02
CA TYR A 78 -1.99 4.14 9.18
C TYR A 78 -0.64 4.76 8.82
N SER A 79 -0.56 5.43 7.67
CA SER A 79 0.68 6.07 7.21
C SER A 79 1.18 7.17 8.17
N ALA A 80 0.35 7.69 9.07
CA ALA A 80 0.78 8.64 10.10
C ALA A 80 1.71 8.00 11.14
N CYS A 81 1.74 6.66 11.27
CA CYS A 81 2.71 5.95 12.09
C CYS A 81 4.14 6.06 11.50
N GLU A 82 4.25 6.21 10.19
CA GLU A 82 5.50 6.17 9.43
C GLU A 82 5.93 7.57 8.97
N PHE A 83 4.97 8.45 8.69
CA PHE A 83 5.20 9.76 8.08
C PHE A 83 4.46 10.88 8.82
N ASP A 84 5.02 12.08 8.79
CA ASP A 84 4.28 13.29 9.15
C ASP A 84 3.36 13.69 7.99
N LEU A 85 2.04 13.54 8.19
CA LEU A 85 1.02 13.85 7.19
C LEU A 85 0.48 15.29 7.28
N ASN A 86 1.02 16.15 8.13
CA ASN A 86 0.56 17.54 8.27
C ASN A 86 0.53 18.30 6.94
N PRO A 87 1.50 18.15 6.01
CA PRO A 87 1.45 18.79 4.70
C PRO A 87 0.23 18.41 3.86
N LEU A 88 -0.39 17.26 4.15
CA LEU A 88 -1.55 16.73 3.43
C LEU A 88 -2.89 17.04 4.08
N SER A 89 -2.91 17.82 5.18
CA SER A 89 -4.11 18.05 6.00
C SER A 89 -5.33 18.52 5.18
N SER A 90 -5.13 19.33 4.13
CA SER A 90 -6.20 19.80 3.24
C SER A 90 -6.74 18.71 2.30
N LEU A 91 -6.02 17.62 2.09
CA LEU A 91 -6.38 16.51 1.18
C LEU A 91 -7.03 15.35 1.93
N LEU A 92 -6.68 15.14 3.20
CA LEU A 92 -7.05 13.96 3.98
C LEU A 92 -8.55 13.71 4.06
N GLY A 93 -9.37 14.78 4.05
CA GLY A 93 -10.83 14.66 4.05
C GLY A 93 -11.43 14.02 2.78
N GLN A 94 -10.65 13.94 1.70
CA GLN A 94 -11.02 13.34 0.42
C GLN A 94 -10.07 12.19 0.00
N ALA A 95 -9.29 11.65 0.95
CA ALA A 95 -8.32 10.60 0.68
C ALA A 95 -8.86 9.21 1.06
N LEU A 96 -8.49 8.20 0.27
CA LEU A 96 -8.60 6.79 0.61
C LEU A 96 -7.20 6.25 0.88
N GLU A 97 -6.94 5.78 2.09
CA GLU A 97 -5.69 5.07 2.35
C GLU A 97 -5.81 3.61 1.97
N ILE A 98 -4.94 3.18 1.07
CA ILE A 98 -4.87 1.82 0.57
C ILE A 98 -3.66 1.10 1.14
N GLY A 99 -3.87 -0.10 1.65
CA GLY A 99 -2.79 -0.85 2.26
C GLY A 99 -3.06 -2.35 2.29
N ARG A 100 -2.12 -3.09 2.86
CA ARG A 100 -2.20 -4.56 2.98
C ARG A 100 -2.55 -5.24 1.65
N ALA A 101 -2.02 -4.69 0.54
CA ALA A 101 -2.19 -5.25 -0.80
C ALA A 101 -1.54 -6.62 -0.89
N CYS A 102 -2.29 -7.65 -1.17
CA CYS A 102 -1.69 -8.94 -1.48
C CYS A 102 -2.52 -9.75 -2.48
N LEU A 103 -1.82 -10.61 -3.23
CA LEU A 103 -2.38 -11.59 -4.14
C LEU A 103 -1.78 -12.96 -3.82
N ASP A 104 -2.63 -13.97 -3.85
CA ASP A 104 -2.20 -15.36 -3.80
C ASP A 104 -1.21 -15.62 -4.95
N LYS A 105 -0.10 -16.31 -4.66
CA LYS A 105 1.02 -16.50 -5.57
C LYS A 105 0.62 -17.05 -6.94
N ASP A 106 -0.39 -17.93 -6.97
CA ASP A 106 -0.86 -18.57 -8.20
C ASP A 106 -1.61 -17.60 -9.14
N TYR A 107 -1.95 -16.40 -8.65
CA TYR A 107 -2.74 -15.39 -9.39
C TYR A 107 -1.96 -14.10 -9.69
N ARG A 108 -0.66 -14.03 -9.37
CA ARG A 108 0.14 -12.80 -9.57
C ARG A 108 0.41 -12.47 -11.04
N LEU A 109 0.43 -13.48 -11.92
CA LEU A 109 0.70 -13.30 -13.34
C LEU A 109 -0.53 -13.02 -14.21
N GLY A 110 -1.73 -13.03 -13.66
CA GLY A 110 -2.99 -13.05 -14.40
C GLY A 110 -3.82 -11.75 -14.43
N GLY A 111 -3.22 -10.56 -14.31
CA GLY A 111 -3.98 -9.30 -14.35
C GLY A 111 -4.84 -9.02 -13.09
N GLY A 112 -4.70 -9.83 -12.04
CA GLY A 112 -5.44 -9.68 -10.78
C GLY A 112 -5.26 -8.33 -10.10
N VAL A 113 -4.09 -7.70 -10.27
CA VAL A 113 -3.81 -6.35 -9.77
C VAL A 113 -4.70 -5.32 -10.47
N LEU A 114 -4.84 -5.37 -11.80
CA LEU A 114 -5.69 -4.45 -12.57
C LEU A 114 -7.16 -4.60 -12.18
N LEU A 115 -7.60 -5.84 -11.97
CA LEU A 115 -8.97 -6.12 -11.54
C LEU A 115 -9.25 -5.52 -10.15
N MET A 116 -8.32 -5.60 -9.21
CA MET A 116 -8.46 -4.98 -7.89
C MET A 116 -8.47 -3.45 -7.98
N TRP A 117 -7.68 -2.87 -8.87
CA TRP A 117 -7.68 -1.44 -9.12
C TRP A 117 -9.03 -0.94 -9.62
N SER A 118 -9.70 -1.67 -10.54
CA SER A 118 -11.04 -1.29 -10.97
C SER A 118 -12.06 -1.26 -9.82
N GLY A 119 -11.88 -2.14 -8.83
CA GLY A 119 -12.69 -2.12 -7.60
C GLY A 119 -12.41 -0.91 -6.71
N ILE A 120 -11.13 -0.53 -6.57
CA ILE A 120 -10.73 0.65 -5.79
C ILE A 120 -11.26 1.93 -6.44
N THR A 121 -11.08 2.11 -7.75
CA THR A 121 -11.53 3.31 -8.47
C THR A 121 -13.05 3.45 -8.42
N SER A 122 -13.79 2.37 -8.66
CA SER A 122 -15.26 2.36 -8.53
C SER A 122 -15.73 2.72 -7.11
N LEU A 123 -15.00 2.29 -6.08
CA LEU A 123 -15.32 2.67 -4.70
C LEU A 123 -15.03 4.15 -4.44
N MET A 124 -13.89 4.66 -4.92
CA MET A 124 -13.54 6.08 -4.78
C MET A 124 -14.59 6.98 -5.41
N GLU A 125 -15.05 6.65 -6.63
CA GLU A 125 -16.13 7.37 -7.31
C GLU A 125 -17.42 7.36 -6.49
N LYS A 126 -17.85 6.19 -5.99
CA LYS A 126 -19.06 6.05 -5.15
C LYS A 126 -19.00 6.84 -3.87
N LEU A 127 -17.82 6.98 -3.28
CA LEU A 127 -17.58 7.71 -2.03
C LEU A 127 -17.26 9.20 -2.24
N GLY A 128 -17.11 9.65 -3.49
CA GLY A 128 -16.70 11.01 -3.83
C GLY A 128 -15.28 11.35 -3.35
N LEU A 129 -14.40 10.36 -3.28
CA LEU A 129 -13.01 10.53 -2.86
C LEU A 129 -12.14 10.85 -4.07
N ARG A 130 -11.22 11.80 -3.90
CA ARG A 130 -10.36 12.31 -4.97
C ARG A 130 -8.95 11.73 -4.93
N TYR A 131 -8.41 11.54 -3.74
CA TYR A 131 -7.03 11.11 -3.56
C TYR A 131 -6.97 9.67 -3.08
N PHE A 132 -5.97 8.92 -3.54
CA PHE A 132 -5.54 7.75 -2.78
C PHE A 132 -4.13 7.95 -2.26
N MET A 133 -3.84 7.37 -1.11
CA MET A 133 -2.52 7.36 -0.49
C MET A 133 -2.23 6.00 0.15
N GLY A 134 -0.99 5.74 0.46
CA GLY A 134 -0.55 4.52 1.13
C GLY A 134 0.94 4.31 1.00
N CYS A 135 1.42 3.13 1.37
CA CYS A 135 2.83 2.79 1.34
C CYS A 135 3.12 1.75 0.25
N GLY A 136 4.23 1.96 -0.47
CA GLY A 136 4.79 1.01 -1.42
C GLY A 136 6.11 0.48 -0.90
N SER A 137 6.14 -0.82 -0.55
CA SER A 137 7.26 -1.44 0.14
C SER A 137 8.32 -1.98 -0.82
N ILE A 138 9.59 -1.81 -0.45
CA ILE A 138 10.77 -2.32 -1.14
C ILE A 138 11.60 -3.10 -0.13
N SER A 139 11.99 -4.31 -0.46
CA SER A 139 12.78 -5.17 0.46
C SER A 139 14.12 -4.53 0.82
N LEU A 140 14.49 -4.62 2.09
CA LEU A 140 15.80 -4.24 2.63
C LEU A 140 16.78 -5.41 2.71
N ALA A 141 16.46 -6.57 2.15
CA ALA A 141 17.32 -7.78 2.22
C ALA A 141 18.71 -7.59 1.61
N ASP A 142 18.89 -6.60 0.73
CA ASP A 142 20.17 -6.23 0.12
C ASP A 142 20.88 -5.06 0.86
N GLY A 143 20.45 -4.75 2.07
CA GLY A 143 20.96 -3.61 2.85
C GLY A 143 20.48 -2.25 2.36
N GLY A 144 19.39 -2.19 1.59
CA GLY A 144 18.74 -0.96 1.13
C GLY A 144 19.28 -0.41 -0.20
N ILE A 145 20.07 -1.20 -0.93
CA ILE A 145 20.63 -0.81 -2.24
C ILE A 145 19.49 -0.61 -3.25
N LEU A 146 18.59 -1.57 -3.36
CA LEU A 146 17.43 -1.49 -4.26
C LEU A 146 16.53 -0.30 -3.91
N ALA A 147 16.20 -0.14 -2.61
CA ALA A 147 15.35 0.95 -2.16
C ALA A 147 15.95 2.33 -2.47
N SER A 148 17.27 2.50 -2.25
CA SER A 148 18.00 3.72 -2.61
C SER A 148 17.99 3.97 -4.12
N SER A 149 18.26 2.92 -4.91
CA SER A 149 18.25 3.01 -6.38
C SER A 149 16.88 3.41 -6.94
N VAL A 150 15.82 2.77 -6.44
CA VAL A 150 14.44 3.09 -6.85
C VAL A 150 14.09 4.53 -6.45
N TYR A 151 14.40 4.95 -5.22
CA TYR A 151 14.13 6.31 -4.77
C TYR A 151 14.84 7.35 -5.67
N HIS A 152 16.15 7.23 -5.89
CA HIS A 152 16.89 8.15 -6.74
C HIS A 152 16.31 8.21 -8.15
N ARG A 153 16.01 7.07 -8.74
CA ARG A 153 15.38 6.98 -10.06
C ARG A 153 14.04 7.70 -10.09
N LEU A 154 13.17 7.50 -9.11
CA LEU A 154 11.86 8.15 -9.05
C LEU A 154 11.98 9.67 -8.91
N VAL A 155 12.96 10.15 -8.15
CA VAL A 155 13.27 11.58 -8.02
C VAL A 155 13.76 12.16 -9.35
N GLU A 156 14.71 11.50 -10.04
CA GLU A 156 15.24 11.92 -11.33
C GLU A 156 14.16 11.93 -12.42
N GLU A 157 13.22 11.00 -12.40
CA GLU A 157 12.08 10.91 -13.31
C GLU A 157 10.96 11.92 -12.98
N GLY A 158 11.11 12.77 -11.94
CA GLY A 158 10.11 13.77 -11.55
C GLY A 158 8.88 13.21 -10.83
N ASN A 159 9.00 12.02 -10.23
CA ASN A 159 7.92 11.36 -9.53
C ASN A 159 7.79 11.77 -8.04
N LEU A 160 8.38 12.91 -7.62
CA LEU A 160 8.08 13.52 -6.33
C LEU A 160 6.80 14.37 -6.40
N VAL A 161 6.02 14.37 -5.32
CA VAL A 161 4.92 15.34 -5.14
C VAL A 161 5.45 16.77 -5.10
N GLU A 162 4.58 17.74 -5.32
CA GLU A 162 4.91 19.15 -5.11
C GLU A 162 5.41 19.37 -3.68
N GLU A 163 6.32 20.34 -3.50
CA GLU A 163 6.99 20.60 -2.22
C GLU A 163 6.02 20.77 -1.05
N LYS A 164 4.90 21.47 -1.28
CA LYS A 164 3.84 21.70 -0.26
C LYS A 164 3.15 20.42 0.23
N TYR A 165 3.27 19.31 -0.50
CA TYR A 165 2.67 18.00 -0.16
C TYR A 165 3.70 16.96 0.27
N ARG A 166 4.98 17.33 0.39
CA ARG A 166 6.03 16.40 0.83
C ARG A 166 5.85 16.02 2.29
N VAL A 167 5.83 14.74 2.53
CA VAL A 167 5.78 14.15 3.88
C VAL A 167 7.20 13.92 4.41
N THR A 168 7.34 13.95 5.73
CA THR A 168 8.61 13.63 6.40
C THR A 168 8.54 12.24 7.00
N SER A 169 9.47 11.38 6.62
CA SER A 169 9.62 10.04 7.21
C SER A 169 10.05 10.14 8.67
N ARG A 170 9.43 9.35 9.56
CA ARG A 170 9.77 9.29 10.99
C ARG A 170 11.01 8.44 11.28
N ASN A 171 11.35 7.53 10.37
CA ASN A 171 12.56 6.71 10.40
C ASN A 171 13.13 6.63 8.97
N PRO A 172 13.80 7.70 8.49
CA PRO A 172 14.18 7.79 7.08
C PRO A 172 15.30 6.80 6.73
N LEU A 173 15.15 6.17 5.57
CA LEU A 173 16.22 5.34 4.99
C LEU A 173 17.47 6.18 4.76
N GLN A 174 18.60 5.71 5.28
CA GLN A 174 19.90 6.23 4.91
C GLN A 174 20.25 5.76 3.50
N LEU A 175 20.10 6.67 2.54
CA LEU A 175 20.30 6.37 1.13
C LEU A 175 21.77 5.95 0.89
N LYS A 176 21.92 4.89 0.10
CA LYS A 176 23.23 4.44 -0.38
C LYS A 176 23.63 5.24 -1.63
N ASP A 177 24.92 5.49 -1.79
CA ASP A 177 25.48 5.99 -3.04
C ASP A 177 25.45 4.85 -4.08
N VAL A 178 24.37 4.82 -4.85
CA VAL A 178 24.17 3.84 -5.92
C VAL A 178 24.51 4.51 -7.24
N ARG A 179 25.64 4.12 -7.84
CA ARG A 179 26.00 4.59 -9.18
C ARG A 179 24.92 4.20 -10.18
N ALA A 180 24.71 5.04 -11.19
CA ALA A 180 23.69 4.90 -12.25
C ALA A 180 23.62 3.51 -12.95
N ALA A 181 24.61 2.64 -12.75
CA ALA A 181 24.64 1.27 -13.25
C ALA A 181 23.67 0.32 -12.54
N HIS A 182 23.22 0.63 -11.33
CA HIS A 182 22.23 -0.15 -10.60
C HIS A 182 20.83 0.43 -10.85
N LYS A 183 20.32 0.27 -12.08
CA LYS A 183 18.90 0.52 -12.38
C LYS A 183 18.08 -0.61 -11.72
N GLY A 184 17.91 -0.54 -10.41
CA GLY A 184 17.04 -1.46 -9.69
C GLY A 184 15.65 -1.49 -10.33
N GLU A 185 15.08 -2.68 -10.45
CA GLU A 185 13.75 -2.82 -11.01
C GLU A 185 12.72 -2.29 -10.01
N ILE A 186 11.91 -1.30 -10.44
CA ILE A 186 10.82 -0.77 -9.61
C ILE A 186 9.84 -1.93 -9.34
N PRO A 187 9.51 -2.24 -8.08
CA PRO A 187 8.55 -3.28 -7.73
C PRO A 187 7.23 -3.12 -8.49
N THR A 188 6.63 -4.24 -8.89
CA THR A 188 5.44 -4.24 -9.77
C THR A 188 4.29 -3.42 -9.20
N LEU A 189 4.08 -3.47 -7.88
CA LEU A 189 3.02 -2.70 -7.23
C LEU A 189 3.27 -1.20 -7.34
N ILE A 190 4.47 -0.73 -7.03
CA ILE A 190 4.86 0.69 -7.14
C ILE A 190 4.74 1.15 -8.59
N ARG A 191 5.22 0.34 -9.54
CA ARG A 191 5.08 0.61 -10.98
C ARG A 191 3.61 0.74 -11.40
N GLY A 192 2.72 -0.06 -10.79
CA GLY A 192 1.28 0.06 -11.00
C GLY A 192 0.75 1.42 -10.52
N TYR A 193 1.15 1.86 -9.34
CA TYR A 193 0.76 3.18 -8.80
C TYR A 193 1.24 4.34 -9.68
N LEU A 194 2.50 4.30 -10.12
CA LEU A 194 3.07 5.32 -11.01
C LEU A 194 2.30 5.42 -12.34
N LYS A 195 1.87 4.30 -12.91
CA LYS A 195 1.04 4.28 -14.13
C LYS A 195 -0.32 4.94 -13.94
N LEU A 196 -0.82 5.01 -12.72
CA LEU A 196 -2.05 5.72 -12.34
C LEU A 196 -1.79 7.20 -12.01
N GLY A 197 -0.58 7.71 -12.27
CA GLY A 197 -0.23 9.10 -11.97
C GLY A 197 0.17 9.35 -10.51
N ALA A 198 0.36 8.31 -9.71
CA ALA A 198 0.83 8.47 -8.35
C ALA A 198 2.27 8.97 -8.30
N LYS A 199 2.60 9.70 -7.23
CA LYS A 199 3.94 10.22 -6.93
C LYS A 199 4.35 9.83 -5.53
N ILE A 200 5.66 9.85 -5.26
CA ILE A 200 6.22 9.59 -3.93
C ILE A 200 6.26 10.85 -3.09
N GLY A 201 6.00 10.71 -1.78
CA GLY A 201 5.89 11.85 -0.86
C GLY A 201 7.22 12.38 -0.32
N GLY A 202 8.29 11.57 -0.34
CA GLY A 202 9.59 11.95 0.25
C GLY A 202 10.48 10.74 0.46
N LEU A 203 11.43 10.85 1.41
CA LEU A 203 12.35 9.75 1.76
C LEU A 203 11.58 8.53 2.25
N PRO A 204 12.02 7.31 1.90
CA PRO A 204 11.41 6.08 2.39
C PRO A 204 11.50 5.96 3.91
N TYR A 205 10.51 5.34 4.52
CA TYR A 205 10.52 4.92 5.93
C TYR A 205 11.13 3.51 6.05
N VAL A 206 11.95 3.27 7.07
CA VAL A 206 12.49 1.93 7.38
C VAL A 206 11.53 1.23 8.32
N ASP A 207 10.80 0.24 7.81
CA ASP A 207 10.00 -0.67 8.62
C ASP A 207 10.85 -1.89 8.99
N GLU A 208 11.40 -1.86 10.21
CA GLU A 208 12.26 -2.94 10.73
C GLU A 208 11.46 -4.23 10.95
N LYS A 209 10.17 -4.14 11.32
CA LYS A 209 9.32 -5.31 11.57
C LYS A 209 9.06 -6.13 10.33
N PHE A 210 8.89 -5.45 9.20
CA PHE A 210 8.68 -6.08 7.90
C PHE A 210 9.96 -6.23 7.08
N GLY A 211 11.09 -5.64 7.52
CA GLY A 211 12.34 -5.63 6.75
C GLY A 211 12.20 -4.89 5.42
N MET A 212 11.42 -3.82 5.39
CA MET A 212 11.06 -3.08 4.19
C MET A 212 11.43 -1.60 4.30
N ALA A 213 11.61 -0.96 3.15
CA ALA A 213 11.61 0.49 3.01
C ALA A 213 10.29 0.90 2.35
N ASP A 214 9.50 1.70 3.05
CA ASP A 214 8.19 2.12 2.59
C ASP A 214 8.26 3.51 1.95
N LEU A 215 7.86 3.60 0.69
CA LEU A 215 7.64 4.85 -0.02
C LEU A 215 6.21 5.32 0.23
N PHE A 216 6.02 6.50 0.78
CA PHE A 216 4.71 7.12 0.80
C PHE A 216 4.26 7.45 -0.62
N ILE A 217 3.09 6.98 -0.99
CA ILE A 217 2.48 7.15 -2.32
C ILE A 217 1.27 8.07 -2.20
N LEU A 218 1.17 9.06 -3.07
CA LEU A 218 0.01 9.94 -3.20
C LEU A 218 -0.41 10.04 -4.68
N CYS A 219 -1.70 9.91 -4.94
CA CYS A 219 -2.27 10.10 -6.27
C CYS A 219 -3.51 11.00 -6.21
N ASP A 220 -3.57 11.98 -7.10
CA ASP A 220 -4.79 12.72 -7.43
C ASP A 220 -5.52 11.98 -8.55
N PHE A 221 -6.52 11.19 -8.18
CA PHE A 221 -7.25 10.33 -9.14
C PHE A 221 -8.04 11.12 -10.19
N GLN A 222 -8.45 12.36 -9.88
CA GLN A 222 -9.16 13.20 -10.86
C GLN A 222 -8.21 13.90 -11.85
N ALA A 223 -6.94 14.09 -11.50
CA ALA A 223 -5.96 14.66 -12.42
C ALA A 223 -5.37 13.60 -13.37
N ALA A 224 -5.56 12.31 -13.07
CA ALA A 224 -5.05 11.18 -13.86
C ALA A 224 -6.04 10.70 -14.95
N ASN A 225 -7.28 11.21 -14.94
CA ASN A 225 -8.32 11.02 -15.97
C ASN A 225 -8.46 12.28 -16.79
#